data_76d44bc5c71e2064a3e7c886f752c7cb
#
_entry.id   76d44bc5c71e2064a3e7c886f752c7cb
#
_cell.length_a   1.000
_cell.length_b   1.000
_cell.length_c   1.000
_cell.angle_alpha   90.00
_cell.angle_beta   90.00
_cell.angle_gamma   90.00
#
_symmetry.space_group_name_H-M   'P 1'
#
loop_
_entity.id
_entity.type
_entity.pdbx_description
1 polymer ?
#
loop_
_entity_poly.entity_id
_entity_poly.type
_entity_poly.pdbx_seq_one_letter_code
_entity_poly.pdbx_strand_id
1 'polypeptide(L)'
;PADMAMDVRLAVDSIEYYVPFELPQGVEEATVTIGKVPSGAVCWENIQLSDTFNTANTDYYRPIYHHTPLYGWMNDANGLVYKDGEYHLYFQYNPYGSKWGNMHWGHSVSKDLIHWEHLKPAIARDTLGHIFSGSSIVDHNNSAGYGKDAMIAFYTSASDEHGQIQCMAYSNDNGRTYTKYEKNPILTPFDGLKDFRDPKVFWYEPAQKWYMIVSADKEMRFYSSSNLKDWEYLSGFGKGYGVQPNQFECPDFIQLPVDGDKNNMKWVMIVNINPGCMFGGSATEYFVGDFDGKEFKCDTKPEVTKWLDFGKDHYATVCFSNTGDRIIAVPWMSNWQYANATPIRQYRGANALPRELSLYTKDGQIYMAANAVKETEALRKDTRNIDDFAVKGEYKIDEIVPQTDGAYELEMDVTPDKAQVVGFDLLNAKGEKVKVYLDMKEGKLVADRTESGIVDLARHGEMNVHEKETDDHRKTMSVNYKNDFALGTWAPLSLCEGKTYH
;
A
#
# COMPACT_ATOMS: atom_id res chain seq x y z
N PRO A 1 22.82 -5.96 21.41
CA PRO A 1 22.04 -4.77 21.65
C PRO A 1 22.36 -3.85 20.50
N ALA A 2 21.42 -3.75 19.60
CA ALA A 2 21.55 -2.76 18.57
C ALA A 2 21.47 -1.42 19.26
N ASP A 3 22.47 -0.56 19.08
CA ASP A 3 22.31 0.85 19.32
C ASP A 3 21.18 1.29 18.39
N MET A 4 20.00 1.48 18.96
CA MET A 4 18.88 2.01 18.22
C MET A 4 19.15 3.49 18.01
N ALA A 5 19.63 3.84 16.82
CA ALA A 5 19.76 5.23 16.42
C ALA A 5 18.52 5.61 15.60
N MET A 6 17.87 6.68 15.98
CA MET A 6 16.77 7.27 15.26
C MET A 6 17.14 8.69 14.87
N ASP A 7 17.04 9.00 13.58
CA ASP A 7 17.12 10.35 13.11
C ASP A 7 15.77 11.04 13.24
N VAL A 8 15.68 11.96 14.18
CA VAL A 8 14.51 12.82 14.34
C VAL A 8 14.71 14.06 13.49
N ARG A 9 13.79 14.34 12.59
CA ARG A 9 13.85 15.56 11.79
C ARG A 9 13.25 16.71 12.54
N LEU A 10 14.01 17.78 12.61
CA LEU A 10 13.61 18.99 13.29
C LEU A 10 12.71 19.83 12.38
N ALA A 11 11.68 20.42 12.96
CA ALA A 11 10.82 21.40 12.30
C ALA A 11 11.11 22.81 12.83
N VAL A 12 10.62 23.80 12.10
CA VAL A 12 10.70 25.21 12.52
C VAL A 12 9.86 25.48 13.77
N ASP A 13 8.74 24.77 13.90
CA ASP A 13 7.85 24.86 15.05
C ASP A 13 8.12 23.74 16.06
N SER A 14 7.74 23.95 17.32
CA SER A 14 7.78 22.91 18.35
C SER A 14 6.91 21.71 17.93
N ILE A 15 7.52 20.52 17.85
CA ILE A 15 6.87 19.28 17.45
C ILE A 15 7.07 18.26 18.56
N GLU A 16 5.99 17.55 18.87
CA GLU A 16 6.04 16.41 19.78
C GLU A 16 6.41 15.14 19.02
N TYR A 17 7.44 14.44 19.51
CA TYR A 17 7.86 13.14 18.99
C TYR A 17 7.64 12.07 20.04
N TYR A 18 7.07 10.95 19.59
CA TYR A 18 6.95 9.74 20.39
C TYR A 18 7.92 8.70 19.85
N VAL A 19 8.76 8.19 20.73
CA VAL A 19 9.77 7.19 20.39
C VAL A 19 9.53 5.98 21.30
N PRO A 20 8.65 5.05 20.90
CA PRO A 20 8.48 3.81 21.63
C PRO A 20 9.67 2.90 21.43
N PHE A 21 10.07 2.20 22.48
CA PHE A 21 11.08 1.16 22.44
C PHE A 21 10.79 0.08 23.49
N GLU A 22 11.20 -1.13 23.20
CA GLU A 22 11.18 -2.21 24.19
C GLU A 22 12.60 -2.47 24.69
N LEU A 23 12.76 -2.57 26.00
CA LEU A 23 14.01 -3.05 26.57
C LEU A 23 14.10 -4.58 26.32
N PRO A 24 15.24 -5.09 25.83
CA PRO A 24 15.43 -6.52 25.74
C PRO A 24 15.30 -7.19 27.11
N GLN A 25 14.82 -8.42 27.13
CA GLN A 25 14.65 -9.17 28.37
C GLN A 25 15.98 -9.26 29.15
N GLY A 26 15.95 -8.86 30.41
CA GLY A 26 17.12 -8.85 31.29
C GLY A 26 17.98 -7.57 31.22
N VAL A 27 17.56 -6.56 30.46
CA VAL A 27 18.14 -5.22 30.50
C VAL A 27 17.39 -4.37 31.53
N GLU A 28 18.09 -3.92 32.55
CA GLU A 28 17.52 -3.09 33.62
C GLU A 28 17.75 -1.58 33.39
N GLU A 29 18.74 -1.24 32.56
CA GLU A 29 19.09 0.16 32.26
C GLU A 29 19.30 0.37 30.77
N ALA A 30 18.83 1.51 30.26
CA ALA A 30 19.09 1.99 28.92
C ALA A 30 19.49 3.46 28.94
N THR A 31 20.46 3.84 28.10
CA THR A 31 20.87 5.22 27.94
C THR A 31 20.20 5.79 26.68
N VAL A 32 19.42 6.85 26.84
CA VAL A 32 18.88 7.62 25.72
C VAL A 32 19.78 8.80 25.47
N THR A 33 20.41 8.85 24.30
CA THR A 33 21.26 9.98 23.90
C THR A 33 20.53 10.82 22.86
N ILE A 34 20.31 12.09 23.16
CA ILE A 34 19.75 13.07 22.23
C ILE A 34 20.91 13.95 21.76
N GLY A 35 21.20 13.93 20.48
CA GLY A 35 22.37 14.66 19.96
C GLY A 35 22.56 14.62 18.46
N LYS A 36 23.75 14.96 18.00
CA LYS A 36 24.15 15.01 16.58
C LYS A 36 23.35 16.02 15.74
N VAL A 37 23.23 17.24 16.23
CA VAL A 37 22.69 18.33 15.41
C VAL A 37 23.77 18.77 14.43
N PRO A 38 23.57 18.62 13.11
CA PRO A 38 24.63 18.88 12.13
C PRO A 38 24.96 20.37 12.02
N SER A 39 24.02 21.26 12.27
CA SER A 39 24.23 22.70 12.30
C SER A 39 23.06 23.43 12.98
N GLY A 40 23.32 24.60 13.57
CA GLY A 40 22.31 25.43 14.22
C GLY A 40 22.06 25.06 15.68
N ALA A 41 20.99 25.62 16.24
CA ALA A 41 20.52 25.36 17.61
C ALA A 41 19.22 24.56 17.62
N VAL A 42 19.11 23.64 18.55
CA VAL A 42 17.89 22.87 18.80
C VAL A 42 17.45 23.11 20.23
N CYS A 43 16.20 23.42 20.40
CA CYS A 43 15.57 23.48 21.70
C CYS A 43 14.82 22.19 21.97
N TRP A 44 15.12 21.55 23.07
CA TRP A 44 14.39 20.39 23.57
C TRP A 44 13.55 20.81 24.76
N GLU A 45 12.26 20.58 24.66
CA GLU A 45 11.30 20.91 25.69
C GLU A 45 10.56 19.64 26.14
N ASN A 46 10.19 19.57 27.40
CA ASN A 46 9.33 18.52 27.95
C ASN A 46 9.77 17.08 27.63
N ILE A 47 11.06 16.78 27.80
CA ILE A 47 11.53 15.39 27.62
C ILE A 47 10.93 14.53 28.73
N GLN A 48 10.14 13.54 28.35
CA GLN A 48 9.48 12.61 29.27
C GLN A 48 9.80 11.18 28.86
N LEU A 49 10.05 10.34 29.85
CA LEU A 49 10.09 8.89 29.71
C LEU A 49 8.85 8.32 30.39
N SER A 50 8.09 7.50 29.68
CA SER A 50 6.88 6.86 30.19
C SER A 50 6.95 5.37 29.93
N ASP A 51 6.43 4.56 30.81
CA ASP A 51 6.24 3.13 30.63
C ASP A 51 4.95 2.79 29.86
N THR A 52 4.19 3.81 29.51
CA THR A 52 2.96 3.68 28.72
C THR A 52 3.00 4.59 27.50
N PHE A 53 2.48 4.09 26.38
CA PHE A 53 2.25 4.88 25.19
C PHE A 53 0.77 5.28 25.12
N ASN A 54 0.51 6.57 25.00
CA ASN A 54 -0.85 7.04 24.78
C ASN A 54 -1.30 6.72 23.34
N THR A 55 -2.08 5.67 23.20
CA THR A 55 -2.67 5.26 21.91
C THR A 55 -3.94 6.01 21.57
N ALA A 56 -4.41 6.90 22.48
CA ALA A 56 -5.56 7.75 22.18
C ALA A 56 -5.23 8.59 20.94
N ASN A 57 -6.07 8.49 19.96
CA ASN A 57 -5.86 9.21 18.72
C ASN A 57 -6.22 10.68 18.88
N THR A 58 -5.21 11.53 18.98
CA THR A 58 -5.37 12.98 19.08
C THR A 58 -4.95 13.71 17.80
N ASP A 59 -4.48 12.97 16.79
CA ASP A 59 -4.07 13.57 15.53
C ASP A 59 -5.30 13.92 14.69
N TYR A 60 -5.47 15.20 14.38
CA TYR A 60 -6.63 15.73 13.65
C TYR A 60 -6.87 15.06 12.29
N TYR A 61 -5.80 14.61 11.63
CA TYR A 61 -5.88 14.01 10.29
C TYR A 61 -5.92 12.49 10.30
N ARG A 62 -6.05 11.84 11.46
CA ARG A 62 -6.21 10.40 11.48
C ARG A 62 -7.56 10.01 10.87
N PRO A 63 -7.57 9.16 9.83
CA PRO A 63 -8.82 8.69 9.25
C PRO A 63 -9.63 7.85 10.25
N ILE A 64 -10.94 7.94 10.15
CA ILE A 64 -11.86 7.28 11.12
C ILE A 64 -12.00 5.79 10.83
N TYR A 65 -11.96 5.38 9.56
CA TYR A 65 -12.24 4.00 9.14
C TYR A 65 -11.16 3.37 8.25
N HIS A 66 -10.03 4.04 8.03
CA HIS A 66 -8.87 3.43 7.40
C HIS A 66 -7.92 2.87 8.43
N HIS A 67 -7.29 1.73 8.12
CA HIS A 67 -6.22 1.20 8.95
C HIS A 67 -5.01 2.14 8.93
N THR A 68 -4.49 2.46 10.11
CA THR A 68 -3.27 3.25 10.31
C THR A 68 -2.46 2.63 11.44
N PRO A 69 -1.14 2.80 11.49
CA PRO A 69 -0.39 2.40 12.67
C PRO A 69 -0.78 3.29 13.86
N LEU A 70 -0.68 2.79 15.06
CA LEU A 70 -0.94 3.60 16.28
C LEU A 70 0.03 4.77 16.37
N TYR A 71 1.28 4.53 16.00
CA TYR A 71 2.37 5.50 15.94
C TYR A 71 3.40 5.04 14.89
N GLY A 72 4.36 5.89 14.58
CA GLY A 72 5.45 5.55 13.67
C GLY A 72 5.08 5.71 12.19
N TRP A 73 5.83 5.08 11.34
CA TRP A 73 5.64 5.12 9.89
C TRP A 73 5.10 3.79 9.38
N MET A 74 4.18 3.85 8.42
CA MET A 74 3.84 2.68 7.60
C MET A 74 3.81 3.03 6.11
N ASN A 75 4.15 2.06 5.27
CA ASN A 75 3.92 2.08 3.83
C ASN A 75 3.30 0.75 3.36
N ASP A 76 3.96 -0.05 2.56
CA ASP A 76 3.43 -1.21 1.88
C ASP A 76 2.72 -2.19 2.81
N ALA A 77 1.56 -2.67 2.39
CA ALA A 77 0.97 -3.87 2.98
C ALA A 77 1.86 -5.07 2.65
N ASN A 78 2.09 -5.93 3.64
CA ASN A 78 2.94 -7.10 3.53
C ASN A 78 2.27 -8.35 4.07
N GLY A 79 2.69 -9.49 3.60
CA GLY A 79 2.35 -10.76 4.21
C GLY A 79 0.86 -11.04 4.38
N LEU A 80 0.01 -10.43 3.55
CA LEU A 80 -1.44 -10.54 3.65
C LEU A 80 -1.88 -12.00 3.55
N VAL A 81 -2.51 -12.52 4.61
CA VAL A 81 -2.94 -13.92 4.68
C VAL A 81 -4.18 -14.09 5.56
N TYR A 82 -5.11 -14.91 5.10
CA TYR A 82 -6.26 -15.32 5.90
C TYR A 82 -6.00 -16.68 6.54
N LYS A 83 -6.21 -16.80 7.85
CA LYS A 83 -6.09 -18.06 8.56
C LYS A 83 -6.98 -18.11 9.80
N ASP A 84 -7.68 -19.24 10.00
CA ASP A 84 -8.46 -19.55 11.18
C ASP A 84 -9.45 -18.43 11.59
N GLY A 85 -10.09 -17.79 10.60
CA GLY A 85 -11.09 -16.74 10.83
C GLY A 85 -10.50 -15.33 11.01
N GLU A 86 -9.21 -15.15 10.81
CA GLU A 86 -8.52 -13.86 10.93
C GLU A 86 -7.81 -13.48 9.61
N TYR A 87 -7.96 -12.23 9.22
CA TYR A 87 -7.16 -11.58 8.20
C TYR A 87 -5.93 -10.97 8.88
N HIS A 88 -4.73 -11.40 8.51
CA HIS A 88 -3.49 -10.85 9.00
C HIS A 88 -2.97 -9.82 8.00
N LEU A 89 -2.82 -8.59 8.46
CA LEU A 89 -2.22 -7.48 7.74
C LEU A 89 -0.88 -7.15 8.39
N TYR A 90 0.20 -7.51 7.71
CA TYR A 90 1.51 -6.98 8.04
C TYR A 90 1.78 -5.77 7.16
N PHE A 91 2.70 -4.92 7.58
CA PHE A 91 3.02 -3.71 6.84
C PHE A 91 4.46 -3.25 7.12
N GLN A 92 5.04 -2.56 6.16
CA GLN A 92 6.31 -1.88 6.35
C GLN A 92 6.18 -0.88 7.49
N TYR A 93 7.02 -1.03 8.51
CA TYR A 93 6.83 -0.31 9.76
C TYR A 93 8.15 0.24 10.32
N ASN A 94 8.18 1.53 10.63
CA ASN A 94 9.19 2.12 11.48
C ASN A 94 8.59 2.40 12.86
N PRO A 95 8.91 1.62 13.88
CA PRO A 95 8.39 1.84 15.23
C PRO A 95 9.06 3.00 15.99
N TYR A 96 10.09 3.61 15.42
CA TYR A 96 10.93 4.60 16.11
C TYR A 96 10.73 6.02 15.59
N GLY A 97 9.79 6.24 14.71
CA GLY A 97 9.49 7.56 14.19
C GLY A 97 8.57 7.53 12.97
N SER A 98 7.93 8.66 12.68
CA SER A 98 6.96 8.80 11.61
C SER A 98 7.57 9.17 10.24
N LYS A 99 8.79 8.72 9.99
CA LYS A 99 9.50 8.80 8.70
C LYS A 99 9.93 7.42 8.27
N TRP A 100 10.09 7.24 6.97
CA TRP A 100 10.62 5.99 6.43
C TRP A 100 12.03 5.70 6.98
N GLY A 101 12.27 4.50 7.40
CA GLY A 101 13.54 4.00 7.94
C GLY A 101 13.30 2.84 8.90
N ASN A 102 14.35 2.19 9.37
CA ASN A 102 14.30 1.11 10.38
C ASN A 102 13.22 0.04 10.14
N MET A 103 13.06 -0.40 8.89
CA MET A 103 11.92 -1.24 8.50
C MET A 103 11.83 -2.56 9.26
N HIS A 104 10.64 -2.78 9.80
CA HIS A 104 10.13 -3.99 10.43
C HIS A 104 8.84 -4.37 9.71
N TRP A 105 8.29 -5.54 9.99
CA TRP A 105 6.90 -5.82 9.71
C TRP A 105 6.05 -5.51 10.94
N GLY A 106 5.24 -4.45 10.87
CA GLY A 106 4.13 -4.22 11.79
C GLY A 106 3.06 -5.28 11.59
N HIS A 107 2.11 -5.41 12.51
CA HIS A 107 1.08 -6.45 12.45
C HIS A 107 -0.26 -5.96 13.00
N SER A 108 -1.30 -6.22 12.25
CA SER A 108 -2.69 -6.07 12.70
C SER A 108 -3.53 -7.26 12.23
N VAL A 109 -4.57 -7.58 12.96
CA VAL A 109 -5.53 -8.64 12.61
C VAL A 109 -6.94 -8.12 12.57
N SER A 110 -7.77 -8.70 11.71
CA SER A 110 -9.20 -8.39 11.61
C SER A 110 -10.01 -9.65 11.31
N LYS A 111 -11.25 -9.70 11.80
CA LYS A 111 -12.22 -10.74 11.44
C LYS A 111 -13.12 -10.35 10.29
N ASP A 112 -13.14 -9.07 9.95
CA ASP A 112 -14.10 -8.47 9.01
C ASP A 112 -13.47 -7.47 8.02
N LEU A 113 -12.13 -7.35 7.96
CA LEU A 113 -11.40 -6.42 7.10
C LEU A 113 -11.57 -4.93 7.46
N ILE A 114 -12.39 -4.60 8.44
CA ILE A 114 -12.78 -3.22 8.80
C ILE A 114 -12.27 -2.84 10.18
N HIS A 115 -12.47 -3.72 11.15
CA HIS A 115 -12.04 -3.51 12.53
C HIS A 115 -10.71 -4.22 12.76
N TRP A 116 -9.66 -3.44 12.99
CA TRP A 116 -8.29 -3.94 13.11
C TRP A 116 -7.81 -3.87 14.56
N GLU A 117 -7.28 -4.98 15.05
CA GLU A 117 -6.56 -5.07 16.29
C GLU A 117 -5.05 -5.01 16.02
N HIS A 118 -4.37 -4.04 16.64
CA HIS A 118 -2.92 -3.91 16.50
C HIS A 118 -2.20 -4.88 17.43
N LEU A 119 -1.23 -5.57 16.88
CA LEU A 119 -0.36 -6.50 17.60
C LEU A 119 1.09 -5.95 17.63
N LYS A 120 1.96 -6.65 18.34
CA LYS A 120 3.40 -6.35 18.30
C LYS A 120 3.96 -6.55 16.91
N PRO A 121 5.02 -5.82 16.52
CA PRO A 121 5.71 -6.09 15.27
C PRO A 121 6.08 -7.58 15.14
N ALA A 122 5.75 -8.18 13.99
CA ALA A 122 5.89 -9.60 13.77
C ALA A 122 7.34 -10.00 13.45
N ILE A 123 8.03 -9.20 12.65
CA ILE A 123 9.40 -9.48 12.22
C ILE A 123 10.24 -8.20 12.41
N ALA A 124 11.19 -8.25 13.32
CA ALA A 124 12.12 -7.15 13.58
C ALA A 124 13.36 -7.24 12.68
N ARG A 125 13.93 -6.09 12.33
CA ARG A 125 15.24 -6.00 11.68
C ARG A 125 16.33 -6.68 12.51
N ASP A 126 17.36 -7.17 11.86
CA ASP A 126 18.50 -7.81 12.49
C ASP A 126 19.82 -7.45 11.80
N THR A 127 20.85 -8.28 12.00
CA THR A 127 22.19 -8.09 11.39
C THR A 127 22.20 -8.27 9.87
N LEU A 128 21.22 -8.98 9.28
CA LEU A 128 21.09 -9.09 7.83
C LEU A 128 20.53 -7.81 7.20
N GLY A 129 19.81 -7.00 7.95
CA GLY A 129 19.32 -5.72 7.46
C GLY A 129 17.90 -5.35 7.87
N HIS A 130 17.33 -4.41 7.14
CA HIS A 130 15.93 -4.01 7.20
C HIS A 130 15.02 -5.13 6.71
N ILE A 131 13.80 -5.20 7.25
CA ILE A 131 12.78 -6.13 6.76
C ILE A 131 11.92 -5.40 5.76
N PHE A 132 12.20 -5.60 4.47
CA PHE A 132 11.43 -5.03 3.36
C PHE A 132 10.22 -5.88 3.03
N SER A 133 9.48 -5.48 2.00
CA SER A 133 8.21 -6.08 1.63
C SER A 133 8.29 -7.55 1.22
N GLY A 134 7.14 -8.20 1.22
CA GLY A 134 6.99 -9.59 0.86
C GLY A 134 5.59 -10.14 1.15
N SER A 135 5.46 -11.46 1.19
CA SER A 135 4.19 -12.17 1.29
C SER A 135 4.17 -13.22 2.37
N SER A 136 2.99 -13.71 2.73
CA SER A 136 2.82 -14.87 3.62
C SER A 136 1.88 -15.90 2.99
N ILE A 137 2.10 -17.16 3.35
CA ILE A 137 1.25 -18.30 2.95
C ILE A 137 0.93 -19.18 4.16
N VAL A 138 -0.07 -20.04 4.00
CA VAL A 138 -0.32 -21.16 4.91
C VAL A 138 0.20 -22.43 4.24
N ASP A 139 1.14 -23.11 4.89
CA ASP A 139 1.74 -24.36 4.37
C ASP A 139 0.91 -25.57 4.76
N HIS A 140 -0.20 -25.79 4.05
CA HIS A 140 -1.13 -26.89 4.31
C HIS A 140 -0.50 -28.26 4.16
N ASN A 141 0.55 -28.38 3.36
CA ASN A 141 1.21 -29.64 3.04
C ASN A 141 2.46 -29.90 3.88
N ASN A 142 2.82 -28.97 4.77
CA ASN A 142 4.08 -29.03 5.53
C ASN A 142 5.32 -29.13 4.61
N SER A 143 5.28 -28.42 3.49
CA SER A 143 6.37 -28.40 2.50
C SER A 143 7.68 -27.90 3.09
N ALA A 144 7.60 -26.88 3.97
CA ALA A 144 8.75 -26.31 4.66
C ALA A 144 9.25 -27.17 5.85
N GLY A 145 8.44 -28.12 6.32
CA GLY A 145 8.80 -29.00 7.45
C GLY A 145 8.68 -28.35 8.84
N TYR A 146 7.89 -27.26 8.97
CA TYR A 146 7.66 -26.58 10.25
C TYR A 146 6.33 -26.96 10.92
N GLY A 147 5.57 -27.87 10.33
CA GLY A 147 4.26 -28.29 10.78
C GLY A 147 3.19 -28.01 9.76
N LYS A 148 2.12 -28.83 9.78
CA LYS A 148 0.96 -28.61 8.94
C LYS A 148 0.30 -27.29 9.32
N ASP A 149 -0.11 -26.54 8.31
CA ASP A 149 -0.77 -25.24 8.46
C ASP A 149 0.10 -24.16 9.15
N ALA A 150 1.44 -24.34 9.17
CA ALA A 150 2.35 -23.26 9.59
C ALA A 150 2.20 -22.05 8.67
N MET A 151 2.24 -20.85 9.22
CA MET A 151 2.33 -19.62 8.43
C MET A 151 3.78 -19.39 8.10
N ILE A 152 4.06 -19.17 6.81
CA ILE A 152 5.40 -18.88 6.32
C ILE A 152 5.42 -17.48 5.73
N ALA A 153 6.26 -16.61 6.26
CA ALA A 153 6.52 -15.27 5.74
C ALA A 153 7.77 -15.27 4.87
N PHE A 154 7.69 -14.65 3.71
CA PHE A 154 8.81 -14.40 2.80
C PHE A 154 9.00 -12.90 2.70
N TYR A 155 10.21 -12.43 2.89
CA TYR A 155 10.54 -11.01 2.93
C TYR A 155 11.92 -10.75 2.34
N THR A 156 12.14 -9.51 1.95
CA THR A 156 13.49 -9.09 1.56
C THR A 156 14.22 -8.54 2.78
N SER A 157 15.40 -9.05 3.04
CA SER A 157 16.35 -8.40 3.94
C SER A 157 17.25 -7.47 3.13
N ALA A 158 17.38 -6.21 3.57
CA ALA A 158 18.10 -5.17 2.84
C ALA A 158 19.14 -4.47 3.70
N SER A 159 20.40 -4.48 3.24
CA SER A 159 21.50 -3.76 3.89
C SER A 159 22.58 -3.38 2.87
N ASP A 160 23.45 -2.45 3.26
CA ASP A 160 24.62 -2.08 2.44
C ASP A 160 25.62 -3.23 2.31
N GLU A 161 25.69 -4.11 3.31
CA GLU A 161 26.63 -5.24 3.34
C GLU A 161 26.18 -6.40 2.45
N HIS A 162 24.88 -6.74 2.50
CA HIS A 162 24.35 -7.94 1.83
C HIS A 162 23.49 -7.63 0.60
N GLY A 163 23.20 -6.34 0.32
CA GLY A 163 22.26 -5.93 -0.71
C GLY A 163 20.82 -6.33 -0.36
N GLN A 164 20.06 -6.69 -1.37
CA GLN A 164 18.66 -7.15 -1.22
C GLN A 164 18.61 -8.66 -1.47
N ILE A 165 18.24 -9.40 -0.45
CA ILE A 165 18.24 -10.88 -0.42
C ILE A 165 16.92 -11.38 0.14
N GLN A 166 16.40 -12.50 -0.38
CA GLN A 166 15.12 -13.03 0.08
C GLN A 166 15.33 -13.97 1.25
N CYS A 167 14.51 -13.77 2.27
CA CYS A 167 14.54 -14.50 3.52
C CYS A 167 13.14 -15.07 3.84
N MET A 168 13.11 -16.01 4.80
CA MET A 168 11.85 -16.55 5.31
C MET A 168 11.83 -16.62 6.83
N ALA A 169 10.62 -16.60 7.37
CA ALA A 169 10.34 -16.89 8.76
C ALA A 169 9.04 -17.71 8.86
N TYR A 170 8.84 -18.42 9.96
CA TYR A 170 7.67 -19.27 10.16
C TYR A 170 7.02 -19.01 11.52
N SER A 171 5.72 -19.28 11.59
CA SER A 171 4.88 -19.16 12.78
C SER A 171 4.01 -20.39 12.96
N ASN A 172 3.93 -20.89 14.20
CA ASN A 172 3.05 -21.98 14.62
C ASN A 172 1.97 -21.52 15.62
N ASP A 173 1.87 -20.22 15.87
CA ASP A 173 0.93 -19.60 16.83
C ASP A 173 -0.03 -18.62 16.16
N ASN A 174 -0.43 -18.96 14.93
CA ASN A 174 -1.32 -18.12 14.11
C ASN A 174 -0.77 -16.72 13.88
N GLY A 175 0.50 -16.62 13.48
CA GLY A 175 1.17 -15.37 13.11
C GLY A 175 1.49 -14.42 14.27
N ARG A 176 1.30 -14.84 15.53
CA ARG A 176 1.57 -13.98 16.70
C ARG A 176 3.06 -13.77 16.90
N THR A 177 3.87 -14.80 16.63
CA THR A 177 5.33 -14.74 16.66
C THR A 177 5.93 -15.45 15.45
N TYR A 178 7.06 -14.96 14.97
CA TYR A 178 7.80 -15.55 13.86
C TYR A 178 9.21 -15.93 14.28
N THR A 179 9.65 -17.13 13.89
CA THR A 179 11.03 -17.57 13.97
C THR A 179 11.67 -17.46 12.61
N LYS A 180 12.74 -16.68 12.49
CA LYS A 180 13.51 -16.57 11.25
C LYS A 180 14.22 -17.89 10.94
N TYR A 181 14.26 -18.23 9.66
CA TYR A 181 14.98 -19.42 9.21
C TYR A 181 16.48 -19.27 9.45
N GLU A 182 17.08 -20.26 10.10
CA GLU A 182 18.49 -20.21 10.53
C GLU A 182 19.51 -20.19 9.39
N LYS A 183 19.07 -20.58 8.19
CA LYS A 183 19.91 -20.60 6.97
C LYS A 183 19.50 -19.51 5.96
N ASN A 184 18.85 -18.46 6.41
CA ASN A 184 18.65 -17.30 5.55
C ASN A 184 20.00 -16.74 5.05
N PRO A 185 20.07 -16.23 3.80
CA PRO A 185 18.99 -16.06 2.83
C PRO A 185 18.63 -17.37 2.08
N ILE A 186 17.36 -17.45 1.61
CA ILE A 186 16.87 -18.55 0.75
C ILE A 186 17.06 -18.28 -0.74
N LEU A 187 17.23 -17.01 -1.13
CA LEU A 187 17.45 -16.62 -2.51
C LEU A 187 18.22 -15.31 -2.60
N THR A 188 19.23 -15.28 -3.48
CA THR A 188 20.02 -14.10 -3.79
C THR A 188 20.02 -13.86 -5.30
N PRO A 189 20.25 -12.61 -5.79
CA PRO A 189 20.33 -12.37 -7.21
C PRO A 189 21.57 -13.05 -7.82
N PHE A 190 21.38 -13.86 -8.85
CA PHE A 190 22.47 -14.61 -9.50
C PHE A 190 23.37 -13.73 -10.40
N ASP A 191 22.91 -12.52 -10.72
CA ASP A 191 23.57 -11.55 -11.62
C ASP A 191 24.02 -10.27 -10.90
N GLY A 192 23.93 -10.24 -9.57
CA GLY A 192 24.39 -9.11 -8.75
C GLY A 192 23.53 -7.86 -8.85
N LEU A 193 22.25 -8.00 -9.22
CA LEU A 193 21.30 -6.88 -9.21
C LEU A 193 21.20 -6.24 -7.83
N LYS A 194 21.14 -4.92 -7.79
CA LYS A 194 20.93 -4.15 -6.56
C LYS A 194 19.47 -4.17 -6.12
N ASP A 195 18.56 -4.00 -7.08
CA ASP A 195 17.12 -3.99 -6.85
C ASP A 195 16.55 -5.39 -7.10
N PHE A 196 16.43 -6.18 -6.02
CA PHE A 196 15.97 -7.56 -6.04
C PHE A 196 15.14 -7.83 -4.78
N ARG A 197 13.81 -7.60 -4.84
CA ARG A 197 12.96 -7.54 -3.66
C ARG A 197 11.52 -7.94 -3.86
N ASP A 198 10.77 -7.95 -2.76
CA ASP A 198 9.32 -8.08 -2.66
C ASP A 198 8.81 -9.46 -3.13
N PRO A 199 9.22 -10.56 -2.47
CA PRO A 199 8.85 -11.91 -2.90
C PRO A 199 7.35 -12.17 -2.69
N LYS A 200 6.65 -12.53 -3.77
CA LYS A 200 5.28 -13.07 -3.72
C LYS A 200 5.31 -14.57 -3.93
N VAL A 201 4.85 -15.33 -2.95
CA VAL A 201 4.78 -16.80 -3.00
C VAL A 201 3.35 -17.28 -3.14
N PHE A 202 3.12 -18.26 -4.01
CA PHE A 202 1.82 -18.87 -4.24
C PHE A 202 1.97 -20.35 -4.63
N TRP A 203 0.91 -21.12 -4.41
CA TRP A 203 0.83 -22.50 -4.85
C TRP A 203 0.33 -22.59 -6.29
N TYR A 204 1.05 -23.32 -7.15
CA TYR A 204 0.66 -23.57 -8.53
C TYR A 204 0.17 -25.02 -8.68
N GLU A 205 -1.15 -25.18 -8.65
CA GLU A 205 -1.79 -26.49 -8.61
C GLU A 205 -1.40 -27.44 -9.77
N PRO A 206 -1.30 -26.96 -11.03
CA PRO A 206 -0.95 -27.87 -12.14
C PRO A 206 0.43 -28.53 -12.00
N ALA A 207 1.40 -27.88 -11.36
CA ALA A 207 2.74 -28.42 -11.16
C ALA A 207 2.93 -29.03 -9.77
N GLN A 208 1.96 -28.89 -8.85
CA GLN A 208 2.07 -29.31 -7.43
C GLN A 208 3.36 -28.78 -6.79
N LYS A 209 3.62 -27.46 -7.00
CA LYS A 209 4.81 -26.76 -6.50
C LYS A 209 4.45 -25.37 -6.01
N TRP A 210 5.31 -24.86 -5.18
CA TRP A 210 5.34 -23.46 -4.80
C TRP A 210 6.07 -22.63 -5.84
N TYR A 211 5.54 -21.45 -6.12
CA TYR A 211 6.14 -20.47 -7.02
C TYR A 211 6.43 -19.19 -6.25
N MET A 212 7.49 -18.51 -6.63
CA MET A 212 7.84 -17.19 -6.11
C MET A 212 8.06 -16.24 -7.27
N ILE A 213 7.54 -15.04 -7.15
CA ILE A 213 7.86 -13.93 -8.04
C ILE A 213 8.63 -12.90 -7.23
N VAL A 214 9.71 -12.40 -7.79
CA VAL A 214 10.56 -11.37 -7.17
C VAL A 214 10.75 -10.24 -8.16
N SER A 215 10.60 -9.01 -7.68
CA SER A 215 11.00 -7.83 -8.45
C SER A 215 12.51 -7.82 -8.62
N ALA A 216 12.96 -7.76 -9.88
CA ALA A 216 14.36 -7.80 -10.28
C ALA A 216 14.64 -6.65 -11.26
N ASP A 217 14.81 -5.45 -10.72
CA ASP A 217 14.91 -4.21 -11.48
C ASP A 217 13.64 -4.03 -12.36
N LYS A 218 13.76 -4.06 -13.67
CA LYS A 218 12.67 -3.83 -14.63
C LYS A 218 11.99 -5.13 -15.09
N GLU A 219 12.14 -6.22 -14.36
CA GLU A 219 11.44 -7.47 -14.65
C GLU A 219 10.95 -8.15 -13.37
N MET A 220 9.96 -8.99 -13.50
CA MET A 220 9.50 -9.92 -12.49
C MET A 220 10.10 -11.28 -12.77
N ARG A 221 10.84 -11.86 -11.84
CA ARG A 221 11.46 -13.19 -11.98
C ARG A 221 10.65 -14.26 -11.30
N PHE A 222 10.37 -15.32 -12.04
CA PHE A 222 9.66 -16.48 -11.56
C PHE A 222 10.65 -17.57 -11.11
N TYR A 223 10.34 -18.16 -9.96
CA TYR A 223 11.05 -19.29 -9.38
C TYR A 223 10.07 -20.37 -8.97
N SER A 224 10.52 -21.64 -8.87
CA SER A 224 9.72 -22.73 -8.32
C SER A 224 10.48 -23.46 -7.22
N SER A 225 9.72 -24.06 -6.29
CA SER A 225 10.26 -24.84 -5.16
C SER A 225 9.30 -25.96 -4.76
N SER A 226 9.85 -27.08 -4.30
CA SER A 226 9.07 -28.17 -3.68
C SER A 226 9.04 -28.06 -2.15
N ASN A 227 9.93 -27.27 -1.54
CA ASN A 227 10.15 -27.25 -0.10
C ASN A 227 10.21 -25.83 0.51
N LEU A 228 9.92 -24.79 -0.28
CA LEU A 228 9.93 -23.38 0.13
C LEU A 228 11.31 -22.83 0.54
N LYS A 229 12.37 -23.61 0.45
CA LYS A 229 13.73 -23.27 0.87
C LYS A 229 14.70 -23.19 -0.31
N ASP A 230 14.57 -24.11 -1.24
CA ASP A 230 15.42 -24.22 -2.43
C ASP A 230 14.60 -23.77 -3.65
N TRP A 231 15.08 -22.76 -4.37
CA TRP A 231 14.35 -22.09 -5.45
C TRP A 231 15.09 -22.21 -6.78
N GLU A 232 14.40 -22.66 -7.80
CA GLU A 232 14.87 -22.80 -9.18
C GLU A 232 14.30 -21.67 -10.05
N TYR A 233 15.16 -20.92 -10.75
CA TYR A 233 14.75 -19.89 -11.69
C TYR A 233 14.06 -20.50 -12.91
N LEU A 234 12.97 -19.87 -13.35
CA LEU A 234 12.16 -20.30 -14.49
C LEU A 234 12.22 -19.33 -15.65
N SER A 235 11.86 -18.09 -15.42
CA SER A 235 11.72 -17.06 -16.46
C SER A 235 11.63 -15.64 -15.86
N GLY A 236 11.65 -14.64 -16.74
CA GLY A 236 11.38 -13.26 -16.40
C GLY A 236 10.28 -12.67 -17.29
N PHE A 237 9.53 -11.71 -16.74
CA PHE A 237 8.53 -10.94 -17.47
C PHE A 237 8.59 -9.46 -17.10
N GLY A 238 8.21 -8.60 -18.02
CA GLY A 238 7.88 -7.21 -17.77
C GLY A 238 8.86 -6.20 -18.33
N LYS A 239 10.09 -6.60 -18.66
CA LYS A 239 11.06 -5.68 -19.26
C LYS A 239 10.54 -5.08 -20.58
N GLY A 240 10.35 -3.75 -20.57
CA GLY A 240 9.78 -3.02 -21.71
C GLY A 240 8.25 -3.02 -21.78
N TYR A 241 7.55 -3.57 -20.78
CA TYR A 241 6.09 -3.53 -20.67
C TYR A 241 5.63 -2.40 -19.77
N GLY A 242 4.56 -1.70 -20.16
CA GLY A 242 3.96 -0.64 -19.40
C GLY A 242 4.87 0.56 -19.17
N VAL A 243 4.71 1.23 -18.04
CA VAL A 243 5.50 2.39 -17.64
C VAL A 243 6.62 1.94 -16.70
N GLN A 244 7.88 2.10 -17.11
CA GLN A 244 9.05 1.60 -16.39
C GLN A 244 10.17 2.63 -16.31
N PRO A 245 9.99 3.79 -15.65
CA PRO A 245 11.11 4.72 -15.49
C PRO A 245 12.21 4.13 -14.60
N ASN A 246 11.82 3.41 -13.54
CA ASN A 246 12.70 2.70 -12.60
C ASN A 246 12.31 1.21 -12.50
N GLN A 247 12.66 0.57 -11.39
CA GLN A 247 12.30 -0.83 -11.12
C GLN A 247 10.79 -1.00 -10.91
N PHE A 248 10.34 -2.22 -11.06
CA PHE A 248 9.08 -2.69 -10.52
C PHE A 248 9.20 -3.00 -9.03
N GLU A 249 8.09 -2.92 -8.29
CA GLU A 249 8.02 -3.20 -6.86
C GLU A 249 6.74 -3.96 -6.52
N CYS A 250 6.73 -4.63 -5.36
CA CYS A 250 5.57 -5.29 -4.74
C CYS A 250 4.70 -6.07 -5.75
N PRO A 251 5.22 -7.12 -6.40
CA PRO A 251 4.44 -7.91 -7.34
C PRO A 251 3.31 -8.65 -6.64
N ASP A 252 2.20 -8.80 -7.36
CA ASP A 252 1.21 -9.83 -7.06
C ASP A 252 0.86 -10.62 -8.31
N PHE A 253 0.50 -11.89 -8.15
CA PHE A 253 0.17 -12.77 -9.26
C PHE A 253 -1.01 -13.64 -8.90
N ILE A 254 -2.13 -13.34 -9.52
CA ILE A 254 -3.44 -13.88 -9.16
C ILE A 254 -4.12 -14.46 -10.40
N GLN A 255 -5.04 -15.39 -10.18
CA GLN A 255 -5.87 -15.94 -11.24
C GLN A 255 -7.33 -15.56 -11.00
N LEU A 256 -7.99 -15.02 -12.02
CA LEU A 256 -9.36 -14.52 -11.95
C LEU A 256 -10.19 -14.99 -13.15
N PRO A 257 -11.49 -15.27 -12.95
CA PRO A 257 -12.42 -15.51 -14.04
C PRO A 257 -12.75 -14.20 -14.76
N VAL A 258 -12.78 -14.23 -16.09
CA VAL A 258 -13.24 -13.11 -16.92
C VAL A 258 -14.77 -13.15 -16.93
N ASP A 259 -15.41 -12.00 -16.63
CA ASP A 259 -16.87 -11.86 -16.55
C ASP A 259 -17.55 -12.90 -15.62
N GLY A 260 -16.82 -13.38 -14.63
CA GLY A 260 -17.29 -14.42 -13.69
C GLY A 260 -17.32 -15.85 -14.26
N ASP A 261 -16.87 -16.07 -15.50
CA ASP A 261 -16.83 -17.41 -16.12
C ASP A 261 -15.61 -18.20 -15.64
N LYS A 262 -15.83 -19.16 -14.74
CA LYS A 262 -14.78 -20.05 -14.22
C LYS A 262 -14.12 -20.95 -15.27
N ASN A 263 -14.67 -21.05 -16.49
CA ASN A 263 -14.02 -21.75 -17.61
C ASN A 263 -13.10 -20.84 -18.42
N ASN A 264 -13.16 -19.53 -18.20
CA ASN A 264 -12.32 -18.53 -18.84
C ASN A 264 -11.49 -17.80 -17.79
N MET A 265 -10.45 -18.47 -17.28
CA MET A 265 -9.56 -17.93 -16.26
C MET A 265 -8.36 -17.22 -16.91
N LYS A 266 -8.00 -16.06 -16.37
CA LYS A 266 -6.77 -15.35 -16.76
C LYS A 266 -5.88 -15.11 -15.56
N TRP A 267 -4.58 -15.11 -15.80
CA TRP A 267 -3.59 -14.66 -14.83
C TRP A 267 -3.41 -13.15 -14.93
N VAL A 268 -3.20 -12.54 -13.80
CA VAL A 268 -2.93 -11.10 -13.70
C VAL A 268 -1.66 -10.89 -12.91
N MET A 269 -0.71 -10.20 -13.52
CA MET A 269 0.47 -9.66 -12.87
C MET A 269 0.17 -8.23 -12.45
N ILE A 270 0.15 -7.95 -11.15
CA ILE A 270 0.07 -6.60 -10.59
C ILE A 270 1.49 -6.16 -10.29
N VAL A 271 1.84 -4.94 -10.66
CA VAL A 271 3.14 -4.34 -10.39
C VAL A 271 2.97 -2.90 -9.93
N ASN A 272 3.89 -2.44 -9.11
CA ASN A 272 3.90 -1.09 -8.59
C ASN A 272 5.15 -0.36 -9.09
N ILE A 273 5.00 0.91 -9.43
CA ILE A 273 6.07 1.74 -10.02
C ILE A 273 6.19 3.07 -9.28
N ASN A 274 7.41 3.51 -9.11
CA ASN A 274 7.71 4.83 -8.55
C ASN A 274 9.06 5.39 -9.08
N PRO A 275 9.07 6.55 -9.77
CA PRO A 275 7.91 7.29 -10.26
C PRO A 275 7.27 6.60 -11.47
N GLY A 276 6.23 7.21 -12.06
CA GLY A 276 5.64 6.72 -13.31
C GLY A 276 4.14 6.92 -13.43
N CYS A 277 3.46 7.29 -12.32
CA CYS A 277 2.06 7.66 -12.37
C CYS A 277 1.81 8.78 -13.38
N MET A 278 0.70 8.68 -14.13
CA MET A 278 0.30 9.72 -15.08
C MET A 278 0.09 11.11 -14.45
N PHE A 279 -0.08 11.15 -13.12
CA PHE A 279 -0.19 12.38 -12.31
C PHE A 279 1.06 12.66 -11.47
N GLY A 280 2.13 11.88 -11.66
CA GLY A 280 3.38 11.96 -10.90
C GLY A 280 3.46 11.03 -9.70
N GLY A 281 4.67 10.59 -9.38
CA GLY A 281 4.96 9.69 -8.27
C GLY A 281 4.52 8.26 -8.48
N SER A 282 3.98 7.66 -7.44
CA SER A 282 3.69 6.23 -7.34
C SER A 282 2.40 5.83 -8.05
N ALA A 283 2.36 4.63 -8.62
CA ALA A 283 1.16 4.04 -9.23
C ALA A 283 1.20 2.52 -9.20
N THR A 284 0.03 1.91 -9.45
CA THR A 284 -0.13 0.47 -9.66
C THR A 284 -0.66 0.22 -11.07
N GLU A 285 0.06 -0.59 -11.84
CA GLU A 285 -0.38 -1.09 -13.14
C GLU A 285 -0.51 -2.62 -13.13
N TYR A 286 -1.21 -3.17 -14.11
CA TYR A 286 -1.40 -4.62 -14.20
C TYR A 286 -1.36 -5.12 -15.64
N PHE A 287 -1.01 -6.40 -15.78
CA PHE A 287 -0.96 -7.13 -17.04
C PHE A 287 -1.82 -8.38 -16.96
N VAL A 288 -2.69 -8.58 -17.94
CA VAL A 288 -3.54 -9.77 -18.06
C VAL A 288 -2.95 -10.70 -19.09
N GLY A 289 -2.98 -12.01 -18.83
CA GLY A 289 -2.42 -12.99 -19.76
C GLY A 289 -2.59 -14.43 -19.31
N ASP A 290 -1.79 -15.30 -19.87
CA ASP A 290 -1.76 -16.72 -19.59
C ASP A 290 -0.42 -17.12 -18.96
N PHE A 291 -0.45 -18.11 -18.08
CA PHE A 291 0.76 -18.67 -17.46
C PHE A 291 0.77 -20.19 -17.63
N ASP A 292 1.82 -20.72 -18.21
CA ASP A 292 1.94 -22.14 -18.52
C ASP A 292 2.73 -22.94 -17.46
N GLY A 293 3.03 -22.33 -16.31
CA GLY A 293 3.87 -22.89 -15.26
C GLY A 293 5.37 -22.60 -15.44
N LYS A 294 5.73 -21.88 -16.49
CA LYS A 294 7.09 -21.42 -16.73
C LYS A 294 7.15 -19.95 -17.13
N GLU A 295 6.33 -19.55 -18.09
CA GLU A 295 6.35 -18.21 -18.67
C GLU A 295 4.97 -17.56 -18.58
N PHE A 296 4.94 -16.27 -18.24
CA PHE A 296 3.75 -15.43 -18.33
C PHE A 296 3.73 -14.74 -19.71
N LYS A 297 2.62 -14.89 -20.41
CA LYS A 297 2.40 -14.29 -21.74
C LYS A 297 1.27 -13.27 -21.64
N CYS A 298 1.64 -11.99 -21.73
CA CYS A 298 0.69 -10.89 -21.67
C CYS A 298 -0.18 -10.82 -22.93
N ASP A 299 -1.49 -10.60 -22.76
CA ASP A 299 -2.46 -10.48 -23.85
C ASP A 299 -2.33 -9.15 -24.62
N THR A 300 -1.71 -8.15 -24.01
CA THR A 300 -1.54 -6.82 -24.61
C THR A 300 -0.10 -6.59 -25.08
N LYS A 301 0.06 -5.64 -26.01
CA LYS A 301 1.36 -5.20 -26.46
C LYS A 301 2.11 -4.45 -25.35
N PRO A 302 3.46 -4.43 -25.40
CA PRO A 302 4.28 -3.78 -24.37
C PRO A 302 3.94 -2.32 -24.08
N GLU A 303 3.54 -1.56 -25.10
CA GLU A 303 3.21 -0.13 -24.97
C GLU A 303 1.85 0.16 -24.33
N VAL A 304 1.05 -0.87 -24.03
CA VAL A 304 -0.27 -0.72 -23.41
C VAL A 304 -0.13 -0.73 -21.90
N THR A 305 -0.53 0.35 -21.25
CA THR A 305 -0.58 0.46 -19.80
C THR A 305 -2.02 0.38 -19.32
N LYS A 306 -2.27 -0.48 -18.34
CA LYS A 306 -3.55 -0.55 -17.62
C LYS A 306 -3.33 -0.20 -16.15
N TRP A 307 -3.99 0.86 -15.70
CA TRP A 307 -3.91 1.33 -14.33
C TRP A 307 -4.96 0.65 -13.45
N LEU A 308 -4.55 0.23 -12.25
CA LEU A 308 -5.47 -0.33 -11.27
C LEU A 308 -6.24 0.77 -10.51
N ASP A 309 -5.65 1.94 -10.42
CA ASP A 309 -6.25 3.12 -9.81
C ASP A 309 -5.89 4.37 -10.62
N PHE A 310 -6.80 5.35 -10.67
CA PHE A 310 -6.64 6.60 -11.40
C PHE A 310 -6.43 7.82 -10.50
N GLY A 311 -6.10 7.57 -9.23
CA GLY A 311 -5.70 8.59 -8.26
C GLY A 311 -4.20 8.68 -8.09
N LYS A 312 -3.79 9.28 -6.99
CA LYS A 312 -2.38 9.39 -6.58
C LYS A 312 -2.05 8.58 -5.32
N ASP A 313 -3.04 8.30 -4.51
CA ASP A 313 -2.84 7.67 -3.19
C ASP A 313 -3.21 6.20 -3.23
N HIS A 314 -2.55 5.46 -4.13
CA HIS A 314 -2.75 4.02 -4.33
C HIS A 314 -1.43 3.39 -4.78
N TYR A 315 -0.76 2.69 -3.88
CA TYR A 315 0.55 2.10 -4.14
C TYR A 315 0.79 0.81 -3.35
N ALA A 316 1.78 0.03 -3.78
CA ALA A 316 2.18 -1.24 -3.15
C ALA A 316 0.99 -2.20 -2.96
N THR A 317 0.15 -2.29 -3.99
CA THR A 317 -1.06 -3.11 -3.97
C THR A 317 -0.70 -4.58 -4.03
N VAL A 318 -1.08 -5.32 -2.98
CA VAL A 318 -0.93 -6.77 -2.88
C VAL A 318 -2.20 -7.39 -2.32
N CYS A 319 -2.39 -8.70 -2.58
CA CYS A 319 -3.60 -9.44 -2.23
C CYS A 319 -3.37 -10.42 -1.09
N PHE A 320 -4.43 -10.65 -0.32
CA PHE A 320 -4.46 -11.71 0.68
C PHE A 320 -4.30 -13.09 0.02
N SER A 321 -3.50 -13.92 0.62
CA SER A 321 -3.46 -15.35 0.34
C SER A 321 -4.48 -16.11 1.18
N ASN A 322 -4.86 -17.31 0.72
CA ASN A 322 -5.74 -18.25 1.45
C ASN A 322 -7.18 -17.74 1.70
N THR A 323 -7.70 -16.86 0.83
CA THR A 323 -9.07 -16.31 0.92
C THR A 323 -10.12 -17.09 0.10
N GLY A 324 -9.78 -18.26 -0.40
CA GLY A 324 -10.66 -19.03 -1.28
C GLY A 324 -10.83 -18.36 -2.65
N ASP A 325 -12.08 -18.23 -3.09
CA ASP A 325 -12.41 -17.66 -4.41
C ASP A 325 -12.33 -16.11 -4.44
N ARG A 326 -12.19 -15.45 -3.29
CA ARG A 326 -12.11 -13.98 -3.21
C ARG A 326 -10.68 -13.51 -3.38
N ILE A 327 -10.46 -12.55 -4.23
CA ILE A 327 -9.17 -11.85 -4.35
C ILE A 327 -9.31 -10.46 -3.75
N ILE A 328 -8.76 -10.29 -2.56
CA ILE A 328 -8.89 -9.07 -1.76
C ILE A 328 -7.53 -8.37 -1.70
N ALA A 329 -7.46 -7.16 -2.23
CA ALA A 329 -6.27 -6.34 -2.26
C ALA A 329 -6.31 -5.22 -1.21
N VAL A 330 -5.15 -4.88 -0.68
CA VAL A 330 -4.97 -3.72 0.22
C VAL A 330 -3.80 -2.88 -0.27
N PRO A 331 -4.03 -1.68 -0.79
CA PRO A 331 -2.97 -0.74 -1.16
C PRO A 331 -2.57 0.17 -0.01
N TRP A 332 -1.38 0.73 -0.09
CA TRP A 332 -0.98 1.89 0.70
C TRP A 332 -1.64 3.15 0.15
N MET A 333 -2.38 3.86 0.99
CA MET A 333 -3.08 5.11 0.65
C MET A 333 -2.15 6.30 0.81
N SER A 334 -1.14 6.38 -0.02
CA SER A 334 -0.20 7.51 -0.07
C SER A 334 0.58 7.53 -1.39
N ASN A 335 1.51 8.49 -1.51
CA ASN A 335 2.37 8.64 -2.68
C ASN A 335 3.77 9.08 -2.22
N TRP A 336 4.81 8.48 -2.78
CA TRP A 336 6.19 8.78 -2.41
C TRP A 336 6.59 10.24 -2.63
N GLN A 337 5.91 10.98 -3.52
CA GLN A 337 6.18 12.40 -3.72
C GLN A 337 6.01 13.24 -2.45
N TYR A 338 5.05 12.87 -1.57
CA TYR A 338 4.71 13.67 -0.39
C TYR A 338 4.51 12.87 0.90
N ALA A 339 4.68 11.58 0.89
CA ALA A 339 4.39 10.73 2.06
C ALA A 339 5.13 11.16 3.33
N ASN A 340 6.38 11.60 3.20
CA ASN A 340 7.17 12.11 4.31
C ASN A 340 6.82 13.56 4.73
N ALA A 341 5.97 14.25 3.97
CA ALA A 341 5.63 15.66 4.18
C ALA A 341 4.18 15.89 4.64
N THR A 342 3.38 14.83 4.79
CA THR A 342 2.02 14.95 5.31
C THR A 342 2.00 15.58 6.71
N PRO A 343 1.00 16.43 7.04
CA PRO A 343 0.97 17.18 8.30
C PRO A 343 0.55 16.33 9.50
N ILE A 344 0.94 15.07 9.51
CA ILE A 344 0.71 14.09 10.57
C ILE A 344 2.05 13.76 11.22
N ARG A 345 2.11 13.64 12.53
CA ARG A 345 3.38 13.54 13.26
C ARG A 345 3.50 12.33 14.17
N GLN A 346 2.43 11.97 14.86
CA GLN A 346 2.41 10.77 15.70
C GLN A 346 2.63 9.51 14.88
N TYR A 347 2.06 9.50 13.67
CA TYR A 347 2.19 8.43 12.70
C TYR A 347 2.23 8.99 11.28
N ARG A 348 2.53 8.17 10.29
CA ARG A 348 2.32 8.44 8.85
C ARG A 348 1.99 7.17 8.12
N GLY A 349 1.17 7.32 7.10
CA GLY A 349 0.66 6.24 6.27
C GLY A 349 -0.68 5.70 6.75
N ALA A 350 -1.44 5.18 5.79
CA ALA A 350 -2.70 4.50 5.98
C ALA A 350 -2.89 3.47 4.87
N ASN A 351 -3.67 2.43 5.10
CA ASN A 351 -4.16 1.59 4.03
C ASN A 351 -5.45 2.15 3.46
N ALA A 352 -5.65 2.04 2.15
CA ALA A 352 -6.96 2.23 1.56
C ALA A 352 -7.92 1.14 2.05
N LEU A 353 -9.23 1.34 1.85
CA LEU A 353 -10.20 0.28 2.12
C LEU A 353 -9.84 -0.96 1.29
N PRO A 354 -9.97 -2.16 1.87
CA PRO A 354 -9.78 -3.39 1.11
C PRO A 354 -10.69 -3.44 -0.11
N ARG A 355 -10.16 -3.92 -1.23
CA ARG A 355 -10.88 -4.01 -2.51
C ARG A 355 -10.93 -5.44 -3.00
N GLU A 356 -12.08 -5.88 -3.44
CA GLU A 356 -12.25 -7.16 -4.13
C GLU A 356 -12.03 -6.96 -5.62
N LEU A 357 -11.11 -7.75 -6.19
CA LEU A 357 -10.69 -7.65 -7.57
C LEU A 357 -11.49 -8.63 -8.46
N SER A 358 -11.86 -8.18 -9.64
CA SER A 358 -12.51 -9.00 -10.67
C SER A 358 -12.08 -8.56 -12.07
N LEU A 359 -12.31 -9.41 -13.07
CA LEU A 359 -12.07 -9.08 -14.47
C LEU A 359 -13.39 -8.93 -15.22
N TYR A 360 -13.43 -7.93 -16.10
CA TYR A 360 -14.56 -7.70 -17.00
C TYR A 360 -14.09 -7.40 -18.42
N THR A 361 -14.93 -7.73 -19.39
CA THR A 361 -14.66 -7.46 -20.81
C THR A 361 -15.35 -6.17 -21.25
N LYS A 362 -14.62 -5.28 -21.91
CA LYS A 362 -15.15 -4.10 -22.58
C LYS A 362 -14.45 -3.87 -23.90
N ASP A 363 -15.23 -3.66 -24.96
CA ASP A 363 -14.73 -3.42 -26.33
C ASP A 363 -13.66 -4.43 -26.79
N GLY A 364 -13.84 -5.70 -26.42
CA GLY A 364 -12.93 -6.79 -26.73
C GLY A 364 -11.62 -6.79 -25.95
N GLN A 365 -11.51 -5.97 -24.92
CA GLN A 365 -10.36 -5.91 -24.01
C GLN A 365 -10.79 -6.35 -22.59
N ILE A 366 -9.88 -6.97 -21.87
CA ILE A 366 -10.10 -7.37 -20.47
C ILE A 366 -9.54 -6.29 -19.55
N TYR A 367 -10.35 -5.83 -18.62
CA TYR A 367 -10.01 -4.85 -17.60
C TYR A 367 -10.22 -5.43 -16.20
N MET A 368 -9.57 -4.82 -15.21
CA MET A 368 -9.75 -5.15 -13.80
C MET A 368 -10.68 -4.12 -13.15
N ALA A 369 -11.66 -4.60 -12.40
CA ALA A 369 -12.42 -3.83 -11.45
C ALA A 369 -11.89 -4.08 -10.04
N ALA A 370 -11.88 -3.03 -9.22
CA ALA A 370 -11.41 -3.05 -7.84
C ALA A 370 -12.45 -2.34 -6.96
N ASN A 371 -13.46 -3.08 -6.54
CA ASN A 371 -14.57 -2.57 -5.74
C ASN A 371 -14.27 -2.69 -4.24
N ALA A 372 -14.74 -1.73 -3.44
CA ALA A 372 -14.69 -1.88 -1.99
C ALA A 372 -15.33 -3.21 -1.56
N VAL A 373 -14.72 -3.89 -0.59
CA VAL A 373 -15.29 -5.15 -0.08
C VAL A 373 -16.65 -4.88 0.57
N LYS A 374 -17.57 -5.82 0.45
CA LYS A 374 -18.93 -5.70 0.99
C LYS A 374 -18.98 -5.44 2.50
N GLU A 375 -17.95 -5.84 3.22
CA GLU A 375 -17.82 -5.63 4.66
C GLU A 375 -17.80 -4.13 5.05
N THR A 376 -17.46 -3.23 4.11
CA THR A 376 -17.53 -1.77 4.32
C THR A 376 -18.95 -1.28 4.61
N GLU A 377 -19.99 -2.01 4.16
CA GLU A 377 -21.39 -1.67 4.43
C GLU A 377 -21.71 -1.68 5.93
N ALA A 378 -20.96 -2.44 6.75
CA ALA A 378 -21.10 -2.45 8.20
C ALA A 378 -20.71 -1.10 8.87
N LEU A 379 -20.01 -0.23 8.16
CA LEU A 379 -19.68 1.12 8.63
C LEU A 379 -20.87 2.08 8.55
N ARG A 380 -21.87 1.76 7.72
CA ARG A 380 -23.07 2.59 7.53
C ARG A 380 -23.92 2.57 8.81
N LYS A 381 -24.20 3.76 9.38
CA LYS A 381 -25.03 3.91 10.59
C LYS A 381 -26.39 4.48 10.26
N ASP A 382 -26.39 5.65 9.63
CA ASP A 382 -27.61 6.39 9.27
C ASP A 382 -27.60 6.60 7.76
N THR A 383 -28.68 6.19 7.10
CA THR A 383 -28.86 6.41 5.67
C THR A 383 -29.93 7.48 5.43
N ARG A 384 -29.62 8.44 4.59
CA ARG A 384 -30.58 9.44 4.11
C ARG A 384 -30.72 9.34 2.61
N ASN A 385 -31.94 9.23 2.14
CA ASN A 385 -32.24 9.21 0.72
C ASN A 385 -32.78 10.57 0.30
N ILE A 386 -32.38 11.00 -0.89
CA ILE A 386 -32.93 12.18 -1.56
C ILE A 386 -33.61 11.66 -2.82
N ASP A 387 -34.82 12.14 -3.06
CA ASP A 387 -35.60 11.85 -4.28
C ASP A 387 -34.88 12.38 -5.51
N ASP A 388 -35.10 11.76 -6.65
CA ASP A 388 -34.58 12.20 -7.94
C ASP A 388 -34.91 13.65 -8.22
N PHE A 389 -33.96 14.42 -8.65
CA PHE A 389 -34.14 15.83 -9.02
C PHE A 389 -33.28 16.21 -10.23
N ALA A 390 -33.72 17.25 -10.95
CA ALA A 390 -32.96 17.81 -12.06
C ALA A 390 -32.20 19.06 -11.62
N VAL A 391 -30.90 19.10 -11.91
CA VAL A 391 -30.05 20.26 -11.64
C VAL A 391 -29.83 21.06 -12.91
N LYS A 392 -30.04 22.37 -12.83
CA LYS A 392 -29.61 23.35 -13.83
C LYS A 392 -28.92 24.49 -13.10
N GLY A 393 -27.63 24.61 -13.27
CA GLY A 393 -26.79 25.48 -12.44
C GLY A 393 -26.38 24.76 -11.14
N GLU A 394 -26.53 25.43 -10.02
CA GLU A 394 -26.12 24.90 -8.71
C GLU A 394 -27.35 24.56 -7.86
N TYR A 395 -27.22 23.47 -7.11
CA TYR A 395 -28.18 23.07 -6.09
C TYR A 395 -27.45 22.75 -4.80
N LYS A 396 -27.77 23.45 -3.71
CA LYS A 396 -27.12 23.23 -2.42
C LYS A 396 -27.91 22.23 -1.59
N ILE A 397 -27.25 21.19 -1.13
CA ILE A 397 -27.83 20.16 -0.29
C ILE A 397 -27.32 20.35 1.15
N ASP A 398 -27.97 21.20 1.91
CA ASP A 398 -27.62 21.49 3.31
C ASP A 398 -28.07 20.40 4.29
N GLU A 399 -29.07 19.60 3.89
CA GLU A 399 -29.72 18.64 4.77
C GLU A 399 -28.97 17.30 4.91
N ILE A 400 -27.98 17.05 4.04
CA ILE A 400 -27.23 15.79 4.02
C ILE A 400 -26.01 15.81 4.91
N VAL A 401 -25.51 16.98 5.30
CA VAL A 401 -24.28 17.04 6.10
C VAL A 401 -24.50 16.32 7.41
N PRO A 402 -24.01 15.09 7.55
CA PRO A 402 -24.16 14.38 8.81
C PRO A 402 -23.33 15.09 9.85
N GLN A 403 -23.79 15.07 11.08
CA GLN A 403 -22.99 15.39 12.26
C GLN A 403 -21.97 14.26 12.52
N THR A 404 -21.15 13.95 11.51
CA THR A 404 -20.24 12.81 11.51
C THR A 404 -18.84 13.33 11.30
N ASP A 405 -18.19 13.95 12.16
CA ASP A 405 -16.77 14.33 12.10
C ASP A 405 -16.09 14.21 10.69
N GLY A 406 -16.88 14.32 9.60
CA GLY A 406 -16.46 14.20 8.20
C GLY A 406 -16.41 12.79 7.61
N ALA A 407 -16.86 11.76 8.32
CA ALA A 407 -16.93 10.39 7.79
C ALA A 407 -18.31 10.08 7.23
N TYR A 408 -18.39 9.87 5.92
CA TYR A 408 -19.63 9.52 5.22
C TYR A 408 -19.33 8.79 3.91
N GLU A 409 -20.34 8.12 3.40
CA GLU A 409 -20.41 7.55 2.06
C GLU A 409 -21.48 8.27 1.28
N LEU A 410 -21.23 8.56 0.02
CA LEU A 410 -22.17 9.19 -0.90
C LEU A 410 -22.34 8.27 -2.11
N GLU A 411 -23.56 7.81 -2.34
CA GLU A 411 -23.94 7.06 -3.53
C GLU A 411 -24.92 7.88 -4.36
N MET A 412 -24.70 7.97 -5.66
CA MET A 412 -25.60 8.68 -6.56
C MET A 412 -25.54 8.15 -7.98
N ASP A 413 -26.67 8.18 -8.65
CA ASP A 413 -26.75 7.97 -10.09
C ASP A 413 -26.84 9.32 -10.81
N VAL A 414 -25.93 9.55 -11.74
CA VAL A 414 -25.86 10.82 -12.49
C VAL A 414 -26.12 10.59 -13.97
N THR A 415 -27.14 11.22 -14.51
CA THR A 415 -27.44 11.25 -15.96
C THR A 415 -27.18 12.64 -16.51
N PRO A 416 -26.08 12.86 -17.24
CA PRO A 416 -25.65 14.19 -17.68
C PRO A 416 -26.60 14.91 -18.65
N ASP A 417 -27.49 14.21 -19.37
CA ASP A 417 -28.32 14.69 -20.47
C ASP A 417 -27.52 15.50 -21.49
N LYS A 418 -27.65 16.83 -21.48
CA LYS A 418 -26.90 17.77 -22.34
C LYS A 418 -25.81 18.53 -21.59
N ALA A 419 -25.61 18.27 -20.33
CA ALA A 419 -24.60 18.95 -19.54
C ALA A 419 -23.21 18.60 -20.05
N GLN A 420 -22.33 19.60 -20.16
CA GLN A 420 -20.94 19.40 -20.49
C GLN A 420 -20.11 18.98 -19.27
N VAL A 421 -20.51 19.49 -18.10
CA VAL A 421 -19.92 19.16 -16.81
C VAL A 421 -21.05 18.96 -15.82
N VAL A 422 -20.98 17.90 -15.03
CA VAL A 422 -21.92 17.61 -13.94
C VAL A 422 -21.19 16.86 -12.81
N GLY A 423 -21.45 17.24 -11.58
CA GLY A 423 -20.82 16.63 -10.43
C GLY A 423 -21.22 17.30 -9.13
N PHE A 424 -20.38 17.20 -8.13
CA PHE A 424 -20.62 17.77 -6.81
C PHE A 424 -19.34 18.32 -6.20
N ASP A 425 -19.50 19.28 -5.31
CA ASP A 425 -18.45 19.83 -4.47
C ASP A 425 -18.68 19.37 -3.02
N LEU A 426 -17.69 18.77 -2.41
CA LEU A 426 -17.66 18.51 -0.97
C LEU A 426 -17.06 19.73 -0.29
N LEU A 427 -17.88 20.47 0.45
CA LEU A 427 -17.52 21.75 1.06
C LEU A 427 -17.47 21.65 2.58
N ASN A 428 -16.53 22.33 3.20
CA ASN A 428 -16.56 22.59 4.63
C ASN A 428 -16.94 24.05 4.98
N ALA A 429 -17.07 24.35 6.26
CA ALA A 429 -17.45 25.67 6.75
C ALA A 429 -16.43 26.79 6.43
N LYS A 430 -15.20 26.44 6.06
CA LYS A 430 -14.15 27.40 5.67
C LYS A 430 -14.16 27.72 4.17
N GLY A 431 -15.03 27.05 3.38
CA GLY A 431 -15.05 27.14 1.94
C GLY A 431 -13.97 26.30 1.23
N GLU A 432 -13.26 25.47 1.95
CA GLU A 432 -12.37 24.46 1.39
C GLU A 432 -13.22 23.37 0.72
N LYS A 433 -12.78 22.85 -0.42
CA LYS A 433 -13.58 21.90 -1.19
C LYS A 433 -12.76 20.88 -1.97
N VAL A 434 -13.39 19.73 -2.18
CA VAL A 434 -13.00 18.73 -3.17
C VAL A 434 -14.12 18.65 -4.20
N LYS A 435 -13.77 18.69 -5.49
CA LYS A 435 -14.73 18.59 -6.59
C LYS A 435 -14.65 17.20 -7.20
N VAL A 436 -15.79 16.58 -7.43
CA VAL A 436 -15.91 15.32 -8.18
C VAL A 436 -16.90 15.54 -9.31
N TYR A 437 -16.47 15.37 -10.55
CA TYR A 437 -17.33 15.67 -11.68
C TYR A 437 -17.02 14.85 -12.94
N LEU A 438 -18.04 14.68 -13.75
CA LEU A 438 -17.97 14.16 -15.10
C LEU A 438 -17.72 15.33 -16.07
N ASP A 439 -16.61 15.30 -16.78
CA ASP A 439 -16.36 16.15 -17.95
C ASP A 439 -16.77 15.38 -19.21
N MET A 440 -17.96 15.64 -19.68
CA MET A 440 -18.54 14.94 -20.84
C MET A 440 -17.86 15.33 -22.15
N LYS A 441 -17.24 16.50 -22.21
CA LYS A 441 -16.50 16.96 -23.40
C LYS A 441 -15.16 16.24 -23.51
N GLU A 442 -14.44 16.12 -22.42
CA GLU A 442 -13.13 15.46 -22.36
C GLU A 442 -13.24 13.95 -22.11
N GLY A 443 -14.46 13.44 -21.78
CA GLY A 443 -14.69 12.03 -21.47
C GLY A 443 -13.99 11.56 -20.19
N LYS A 444 -14.07 12.34 -19.11
CA LYS A 444 -13.33 12.11 -17.86
C LYS A 444 -14.24 12.18 -16.65
N LEU A 445 -14.03 11.27 -15.70
CA LEU A 445 -14.40 11.46 -14.30
C LEU A 445 -13.20 12.09 -13.58
N VAL A 446 -13.41 13.26 -12.98
CA VAL A 446 -12.33 14.03 -12.33
C VAL A 446 -12.58 14.11 -10.83
N ALA A 447 -11.51 13.92 -10.05
CA ALA A 447 -11.45 14.25 -8.63
C ALA A 447 -10.39 15.34 -8.42
N ASP A 448 -10.84 16.54 -8.08
CA ASP A 448 -10.01 17.75 -7.96
C ASP A 448 -9.92 18.19 -6.51
N ARG A 449 -8.70 18.14 -5.95
CA ARG A 449 -8.40 18.57 -4.58
C ARG A 449 -7.56 19.86 -4.50
N THR A 450 -7.53 20.65 -5.56
CA THR A 450 -6.73 21.89 -5.61
C THR A 450 -7.15 22.94 -4.58
N GLU A 451 -8.40 22.87 -4.12
CA GLU A 451 -8.99 23.78 -3.14
C GLU A 451 -9.30 23.09 -1.79
N SER A 452 -8.70 21.94 -1.49
CA SER A 452 -9.04 21.08 -0.33
C SER A 452 -8.44 21.53 1.01
N GLY A 453 -7.95 22.75 1.12
CA GLY A 453 -7.40 23.33 2.35
C GLY A 453 -5.88 23.28 2.39
N ILE A 454 -5.27 22.41 3.20
CA ILE A 454 -3.81 22.28 3.26
C ILE A 454 -3.32 21.54 2.02
N VAL A 455 -2.86 22.30 1.05
CA VAL A 455 -2.34 21.77 -0.22
C VAL A 455 -0.84 22.01 -0.41
N ASP A 456 -0.26 22.94 0.35
CA ASP A 456 1.19 23.20 0.38
C ASP A 456 1.84 22.40 1.52
N LEU A 457 2.12 21.13 1.28
CA LEU A 457 2.68 20.25 2.30
C LEU A 457 4.09 20.65 2.76
N ALA A 458 4.82 21.42 1.95
CA ALA A 458 6.14 21.96 2.34
C ALA A 458 6.06 22.92 3.54
N ARG A 459 4.90 23.60 3.72
CA ARG A 459 4.71 24.50 4.86
C ARG A 459 4.20 23.81 6.10
N HIS A 460 3.47 22.72 5.95
CA HIS A 460 2.76 22.04 7.04
C HIS A 460 3.40 20.69 7.42
N GLY A 461 4.15 20.11 6.50
CA GLY A 461 4.97 18.94 6.75
C GLY A 461 6.33 19.32 7.29
N GLU A 462 7.10 18.35 7.70
CA GLU A 462 8.52 18.52 7.98
C GLU A 462 9.26 18.67 6.66
N MET A 463 10.16 19.66 6.58
CA MET A 463 10.99 19.83 5.39
C MET A 463 11.78 18.55 5.12
N ASN A 464 11.71 18.09 3.90
CA ASN A 464 12.42 16.89 3.48
C ASN A 464 13.90 17.26 3.25
N VAL A 465 14.76 16.92 4.19
CA VAL A 465 16.20 17.20 4.08
C VAL A 465 16.88 16.27 3.05
N HIS A 466 16.21 15.19 2.63
CA HIS A 466 16.74 14.25 1.62
C HIS A 466 16.73 14.76 0.18
N GLU A 467 16.22 15.96 -0.07
CA GLU A 467 16.25 16.58 -1.39
C GLU A 467 17.66 16.74 -1.97
N LYS A 468 18.68 16.61 -1.12
CA LYS A 468 20.09 16.64 -1.52
C LYS A 468 20.76 15.28 -1.59
N GLU A 469 20.09 14.21 -1.18
CA GLU A 469 20.68 12.89 -1.24
C GLU A 469 20.65 12.32 -2.66
N THR A 470 21.76 11.76 -3.03
CA THR A 470 22.12 11.34 -4.38
C THR A 470 21.52 10.02 -4.83
N ASP A 471 20.43 9.61 -4.23
CA ASP A 471 19.69 8.45 -4.68
C ASP A 471 18.95 8.79 -5.98
N ASP A 472 19.21 8.06 -7.05
CA ASP A 472 18.67 8.34 -8.39
C ASP A 472 17.15 8.29 -8.43
N HIS A 473 16.50 7.50 -7.56
CA HIS A 473 15.06 7.49 -7.39
C HIS A 473 14.49 8.82 -6.92
N ARG A 474 15.23 9.51 -6.06
CA ARG A 474 14.77 10.76 -5.42
C ARG A 474 15.04 11.98 -6.28
N LYS A 475 16.02 11.90 -7.17
CA LYS A 475 16.30 12.99 -8.13
C LYS A 475 15.16 13.20 -9.14
N THR A 476 14.40 12.17 -9.42
CA THR A 476 13.28 12.21 -10.37
C THR A 476 11.95 12.55 -9.70
N MET A 477 11.89 12.58 -8.36
CA MET A 477 10.71 13.01 -7.64
C MET A 477 10.65 14.53 -7.57
N SER A 478 9.53 15.11 -7.97
CA SER A 478 9.28 16.53 -7.83
C SER A 478 9.25 16.90 -6.35
N VAL A 479 9.86 18.03 -6.02
CA VAL A 479 9.82 18.61 -4.67
C VAL A 479 8.81 19.75 -4.54
N ASN A 480 8.00 19.95 -5.56
CA ASN A 480 6.93 20.94 -5.55
C ASN A 480 5.65 20.37 -4.96
N TYR A 481 5.64 20.13 -3.66
CA TYR A 481 4.54 19.50 -2.95
C TYR A 481 3.17 20.12 -3.23
N LYS A 482 3.11 21.42 -3.47
CA LYS A 482 1.85 22.08 -3.82
C LYS A 482 1.29 21.55 -5.14
N ASN A 483 2.09 21.45 -6.17
CA ASN A 483 1.65 20.97 -7.48
C ASN A 483 1.51 19.44 -7.48
N ASP A 484 2.29 18.73 -6.69
CA ASP A 484 2.25 17.27 -6.62
C ASP A 484 1.03 16.77 -5.86
N PHE A 485 0.58 17.48 -4.83
CA PHE A 485 -0.61 17.15 -4.05
C PHE A 485 -1.88 17.82 -4.59
N ALA A 486 -1.84 19.13 -4.86
CA ALA A 486 -2.98 19.95 -5.23
C ALA A 486 -3.24 19.91 -6.73
N LEU A 487 -3.84 18.82 -7.20
CA LEU A 487 -4.19 18.64 -8.61
C LEU A 487 -5.50 17.87 -8.78
N GLY A 488 -6.04 17.89 -9.99
CA GLY A 488 -7.14 17.03 -10.40
C GLY A 488 -6.62 15.73 -11.01
N THR A 489 -7.04 14.60 -10.47
CA THR A 489 -6.84 13.29 -11.07
C THR A 489 -8.08 12.89 -11.87
N TRP A 490 -7.94 11.99 -12.84
CA TRP A 490 -9.08 11.60 -13.66
C TRP A 490 -8.97 10.18 -14.18
N ALA A 491 -10.15 9.57 -14.35
CA ALA A 491 -10.33 8.30 -15.04
C ALA A 491 -11.10 8.50 -16.36
N PRO A 492 -10.81 7.72 -17.41
CA PRO A 492 -11.55 7.82 -18.67
C PRO A 492 -12.96 7.23 -18.54
N LEU A 493 -13.98 7.98 -18.94
CA LEU A 493 -15.38 7.51 -18.96
C LEU A 493 -15.61 6.36 -19.95
N SER A 494 -14.69 6.16 -20.90
CA SER A 494 -14.75 5.03 -21.81
C SER A 494 -14.63 3.66 -21.13
N LEU A 495 -14.21 3.61 -19.88
CA LEU A 495 -14.22 2.38 -19.08
C LEU A 495 -15.62 2.02 -18.54
N CYS A 496 -16.56 2.96 -18.55
CA CYS A 496 -17.93 2.75 -18.11
C CYS A 496 -18.86 2.45 -19.30
N GLU A 497 -20.04 1.90 -19.03
CA GLU A 497 -21.09 1.65 -19.99
C GLU A 497 -22.34 2.47 -19.66
N GLY A 498 -23.14 2.79 -20.71
CA GLY A 498 -24.41 3.46 -20.55
C GLY A 498 -24.33 4.99 -20.56
N LYS A 499 -25.43 5.61 -20.13
CA LYS A 499 -25.61 7.09 -20.09
C LYS A 499 -25.78 7.62 -18.66
N THR A 500 -25.95 6.73 -17.72
CA THR A 500 -26.04 7.02 -16.28
C THR A 500 -24.79 6.47 -15.62
N TYR A 501 -24.18 7.27 -14.79
CA TYR A 501 -22.96 6.95 -14.07
C TYR A 501 -23.31 6.82 -12.58
N HIS A 502 -22.93 5.67 -12.01
CA HIS A 502 -23.08 5.42 -10.58
C HIS A 502 -21.85 5.91 -9.84
#